data_119393af22b281fccd3d35242c2c8a87
#
_entry.id   119393af22b281fccd3d35242c2c8a87
#
_cell.length_a   1.000
_cell.length_b   1.000
_cell.length_c   1.000
_cell.angle_alpha   90.00
_cell.angle_beta   90.00
_cell.angle_gamma   90.00
#
_symmetry.space_group_name_H-M   'P 1'
#
loop_
_entity.id
_entity.type
_entity.pdbx_description
1 polymer ?
#
loop_
_entity_poly.entity_id
_entity_poly.type
_entity_poly.pdbx_seq_one_letter_code
_entity_poly.pdbx_strand_id
1 'polypeptide(L)'
;MAAPIEVTEASIAELREALESRRVTAVELVEAYLARIETYDGPDTQTALNAVVVPNPEALKEAQASDERRAGGKTLGPLDGIPYTAKDSYLVKGLTAASGSPAFAKLIAHRDAFTVERLRAAGAICLGKTNMPPMANGGMQRGVYGRAESPYNSAYLPAPFASGSSNGAGTATAASFAAFGLAEETWSSGRGPASNSGLCAYTPSRGVISLRGNWPLTPTMDVVVPFARTMKDLFEVLDVIVAEDADTCGDLWRMQPWVSLPSVDSVRPASYLELAATGDALAGKRFGVPRMYINADPEAGTSAEPGIGGPTGQRINTRPSVIALWDKARQALEAAGAEVVEVDFPLVSNCEGDRPGAPTVFNRGLVSKEFLHHELWDLTAWAFDDFLQANGDPALNRLVDVDGPQIFPHDPGTLPNREGDLAAGMDEYVRMAKRGITPWDQIETLPDGLRGLEETRRIDLEDWMDRLGLDAVVFPTVADVAPADADVNPASADIAWSNGVWVANGNLAIRHLGVPTVTVPMGIMVDIGMPVGLTFAGRAYDDSSLLRLAAAYESTGSKRQIPPRTPPLNRQ
;
A
#
# COMPACT_ATOMS: atom_id res chain seq x y z
N MET A 1 -26.68 -2.02 -31.77
CA MET A 1 -25.99 -2.26 -30.51
C MET A 1 -25.23 -1.00 -30.18
N ALA A 2 -25.29 -0.48 -28.93
CA ALA A 2 -24.45 0.61 -28.51
C ALA A 2 -22.97 0.18 -28.63
N ALA A 3 -22.06 1.13 -28.92
CA ALA A 3 -20.64 0.82 -28.93
C ALA A 3 -20.21 0.37 -27.52
N PRO A 4 -19.39 -0.70 -27.38
CA PRO A 4 -18.89 -1.14 -26.09
C PRO A 4 -18.16 0.01 -25.39
N ILE A 5 -18.30 0.08 -24.05
CA ILE A 5 -17.65 1.12 -23.26
C ILE A 5 -16.13 0.91 -23.25
N GLU A 6 -15.37 2.00 -23.42
CA GLU A 6 -13.91 1.97 -23.21
C GLU A 6 -13.64 2.20 -21.73
N VAL A 7 -13.02 1.21 -21.09
CA VAL A 7 -12.73 1.25 -19.63
C VAL A 7 -11.28 1.59 -19.30
N THR A 8 -10.40 1.71 -20.34
CA THR A 8 -9.01 2.11 -20.15
C THR A 8 -8.95 3.54 -19.65
N GLU A 9 -8.33 3.74 -18.47
CA GLU A 9 -8.22 5.02 -17.77
C GLU A 9 -9.57 5.68 -17.41
N ALA A 10 -10.71 4.98 -17.57
CA ALA A 10 -12.02 5.56 -17.21
C ALA A 10 -12.08 5.85 -15.71
N SER A 11 -12.47 7.06 -15.36
CA SER A 11 -12.69 7.49 -13.97
C SER A 11 -13.98 6.89 -13.40
N ILE A 12 -14.07 6.80 -12.08
CA ILE A 12 -15.30 6.38 -11.38
C ILE A 12 -16.49 7.25 -11.79
N ALA A 13 -16.26 8.57 -11.92
CA ALA A 13 -17.31 9.51 -12.32
C ALA A 13 -17.83 9.23 -13.74
N GLU A 14 -16.96 8.95 -14.71
CA GLU A 14 -17.33 8.60 -16.09
C GLU A 14 -18.08 7.27 -16.18
N LEU A 15 -17.64 6.26 -15.40
CA LEU A 15 -18.31 4.98 -15.31
C LEU A 15 -19.70 5.12 -14.68
N ARG A 16 -19.82 5.87 -13.61
CA ARG A 16 -21.12 6.17 -12.96
C ARG A 16 -22.07 6.91 -13.90
N GLU A 17 -21.59 7.93 -14.60
CA GLU A 17 -22.40 8.65 -15.59
C GLU A 17 -22.89 7.73 -16.71
N ALA A 18 -22.04 6.80 -17.19
CA ALA A 18 -22.42 5.84 -18.20
C ALA A 18 -23.53 4.89 -17.71
N LEU A 19 -23.45 4.44 -16.43
CA LEU A 19 -24.48 3.63 -15.79
C LEU A 19 -25.79 4.41 -15.57
N GLU A 20 -25.71 5.64 -15.07
CA GLU A 20 -26.87 6.51 -14.79
C GLU A 20 -27.62 6.89 -16.07
N SER A 21 -26.88 7.22 -17.14
CA SER A 21 -27.44 7.54 -18.45
C SER A 21 -27.87 6.30 -19.24
N ARG A 22 -27.69 5.09 -18.70
CA ARG A 22 -27.98 3.80 -19.35
C ARG A 22 -27.25 3.62 -20.68
N ARG A 23 -26.09 4.24 -20.85
CA ARG A 23 -25.17 3.96 -21.99
C ARG A 23 -24.54 2.59 -21.87
N VAL A 24 -24.44 2.07 -20.65
CA VAL A 24 -23.92 0.76 -20.31
C VAL A 24 -24.68 0.21 -19.11
N THR A 25 -24.81 -1.11 -19.03
CA THR A 25 -25.26 -1.83 -17.84
C THR A 25 -24.07 -2.18 -16.95
N ALA A 26 -24.30 -2.52 -15.68
CA ALA A 26 -23.25 -2.99 -14.78
C ALA A 26 -22.68 -4.35 -15.29
N VAL A 27 -23.52 -5.20 -15.89
CA VAL A 27 -23.07 -6.45 -16.52
C VAL A 27 -22.10 -6.15 -17.66
N GLU A 28 -22.47 -5.29 -18.63
CA GLU A 28 -21.59 -4.91 -19.74
C GLU A 28 -20.29 -4.25 -19.26
N LEU A 29 -20.34 -3.47 -18.19
CA LEU A 29 -19.16 -2.85 -17.59
C LEU A 29 -18.22 -3.90 -16.99
N VAL A 30 -18.73 -4.86 -16.21
CA VAL A 30 -17.94 -5.95 -15.65
C VAL A 30 -17.35 -6.82 -16.77
N GLU A 31 -18.13 -7.17 -17.81
CA GLU A 31 -17.64 -7.91 -18.98
C GLU A 31 -16.50 -7.18 -19.68
N ALA A 32 -16.55 -5.85 -19.81
CA ALA A 32 -15.48 -5.06 -20.44
C ALA A 32 -14.16 -5.15 -19.63
N TYR A 33 -14.22 -5.11 -18.29
CA TYR A 33 -13.06 -5.30 -17.43
C TYR A 33 -12.53 -6.75 -17.46
N LEU A 34 -13.42 -7.74 -17.42
CA LEU A 34 -13.03 -9.15 -17.53
C LEU A 34 -12.36 -9.45 -18.88
N ALA A 35 -12.82 -8.86 -19.97
CA ALA A 35 -12.19 -9.00 -21.28
C ALA A 35 -10.76 -8.42 -21.30
N ARG A 36 -10.50 -7.32 -20.57
CA ARG A 36 -9.13 -6.81 -20.43
C ARG A 36 -8.25 -7.75 -19.61
N ILE A 37 -8.76 -8.28 -18.49
CA ILE A 37 -8.05 -9.27 -17.67
C ILE A 37 -7.72 -10.49 -18.53
N GLU A 38 -8.69 -11.04 -19.27
CA GLU A 38 -8.47 -12.18 -20.17
C GLU A 38 -7.41 -11.90 -21.25
N THR A 39 -7.37 -10.67 -21.77
CA THR A 39 -6.43 -10.30 -22.84
C THR A 39 -5.00 -10.10 -22.36
N TYR A 40 -4.78 -9.59 -21.15
CA TYR A 40 -3.46 -9.12 -20.72
C TYR A 40 -2.89 -9.84 -19.51
N ASP A 41 -3.71 -10.47 -18.67
CA ASP A 41 -3.30 -10.96 -17.36
C ASP A 41 -2.94 -12.44 -17.32
N GLY A 42 -3.60 -13.27 -18.12
CA GLY A 42 -3.43 -14.72 -18.12
C GLY A 42 -2.03 -15.19 -18.56
N PRO A 43 -1.58 -16.37 -18.11
CA PRO A 43 -0.23 -16.90 -18.40
C PRO A 43 0.04 -17.14 -19.90
N ASP A 44 -1.00 -17.38 -20.69
CA ASP A 44 -0.90 -17.62 -22.13
C ASP A 44 -1.03 -16.34 -22.95
N THR A 45 -1.20 -15.17 -22.31
CA THR A 45 -1.28 -13.88 -23.00
C THR A 45 0.12 -13.34 -23.30
N GLN A 46 0.22 -12.43 -24.27
CA GLN A 46 1.49 -11.81 -24.63
C GLN A 46 2.13 -11.03 -23.47
N THR A 47 1.32 -10.49 -22.56
CA THR A 47 1.78 -9.67 -21.44
C THR A 47 1.99 -10.47 -20.18
N ALA A 48 1.16 -11.49 -19.93
CA ALA A 48 1.21 -12.38 -18.76
C ALA A 48 1.44 -11.61 -17.43
N LEU A 49 0.59 -10.61 -17.16
CA LEU A 49 0.79 -9.71 -16.02
C LEU A 49 0.57 -10.38 -14.67
N ASN A 50 -0.26 -11.43 -14.61
CA ASN A 50 -0.49 -12.25 -13.41
C ASN A 50 -0.89 -11.42 -12.19
N ALA A 51 -1.73 -10.41 -12.39
CA ALA A 51 -2.13 -9.47 -11.36
C ALA A 51 -3.38 -9.91 -10.59
N VAL A 52 -4.40 -10.45 -11.28
CA VAL A 52 -5.65 -10.94 -10.67
C VAL A 52 -5.61 -12.46 -10.62
N VAL A 53 -5.42 -13.02 -9.43
CA VAL A 53 -5.07 -14.45 -9.25
C VAL A 53 -6.19 -15.29 -8.65
N VAL A 54 -7.19 -14.65 -8.04
CA VAL A 54 -8.40 -15.31 -7.52
C VAL A 54 -9.61 -14.58 -8.07
N PRO A 55 -10.19 -15.01 -9.21
CA PRO A 55 -11.37 -14.38 -9.77
C PRO A 55 -12.60 -14.57 -8.87
N ASN A 56 -13.49 -13.58 -8.84
CA ASN A 56 -14.78 -13.70 -8.15
C ASN A 56 -15.83 -14.32 -9.08
N PRO A 57 -16.29 -15.54 -8.84
CA PRO A 57 -17.29 -16.19 -9.71
C PRO A 57 -18.68 -15.52 -9.62
N GLU A 58 -18.95 -14.72 -8.58
CA GLU A 58 -20.23 -14.04 -8.38
C GLU A 58 -20.26 -12.64 -9.03
N ALA A 59 -19.16 -12.15 -9.62
CA ALA A 59 -19.05 -10.77 -10.12
C ALA A 59 -20.18 -10.40 -11.12
N LEU A 60 -20.49 -11.26 -12.07
CA LEU A 60 -21.57 -11.01 -13.04
C LEU A 60 -22.95 -11.04 -12.40
N LYS A 61 -23.18 -11.88 -11.40
CA LYS A 61 -24.43 -11.92 -10.64
C LYS A 61 -24.59 -10.68 -9.76
N GLU A 62 -23.51 -10.20 -9.13
CA GLU A 62 -23.51 -8.93 -8.40
C GLU A 62 -23.81 -7.74 -9.34
N ALA A 63 -23.27 -7.76 -10.57
CA ALA A 63 -23.54 -6.78 -11.61
C ALA A 63 -25.01 -6.80 -12.04
N GLN A 64 -25.58 -7.97 -12.28
CA GLN A 64 -27.01 -8.10 -12.59
C GLN A 64 -27.90 -7.53 -11.47
N ALA A 65 -27.56 -7.80 -10.21
CA ALA A 65 -28.28 -7.24 -9.07
C ALA A 65 -28.17 -5.69 -9.01
N SER A 66 -27.04 -5.11 -9.43
CA SER A 66 -26.89 -3.65 -9.58
C SER A 66 -27.81 -3.11 -10.67
N ASP A 67 -27.89 -3.76 -11.82
CA ASP A 67 -28.78 -3.36 -12.93
C ASP A 67 -30.25 -3.42 -12.51
N GLU A 68 -30.66 -4.46 -11.77
CA GLU A 68 -32.02 -4.60 -11.24
C GLU A 68 -32.35 -3.48 -10.24
N ARG A 69 -31.43 -3.15 -9.33
CA ARG A 69 -31.59 -2.00 -8.39
C ARG A 69 -31.72 -0.69 -9.14
N ARG A 70 -30.86 -0.46 -10.13
CA ARG A 70 -30.85 0.76 -10.97
C ARG A 70 -32.14 0.91 -11.77
N ALA A 71 -32.63 -0.19 -12.37
CA ALA A 71 -33.92 -0.21 -13.07
C ALA A 71 -35.09 0.15 -12.13
N GLY A 72 -35.03 -0.27 -10.88
CA GLY A 72 -36.01 0.05 -9.82
C GLY A 72 -35.82 1.39 -9.14
N GLY A 73 -34.81 2.21 -9.52
CA GLY A 73 -34.49 3.48 -8.88
C GLY A 73 -33.98 3.35 -7.44
N LYS A 74 -33.33 2.24 -7.10
CA LYS A 74 -32.88 1.87 -5.74
C LYS A 74 -31.35 1.62 -5.68
N THR A 75 -30.56 2.47 -6.31
CA THR A 75 -29.09 2.40 -6.22
C THR A 75 -28.62 2.57 -4.78
N LEU A 76 -27.51 1.88 -4.44
CA LEU A 76 -26.94 1.85 -3.08
C LEU A 76 -25.98 3.02 -2.82
N GLY A 77 -25.60 3.79 -3.85
CA GLY A 77 -24.69 4.93 -3.72
C GLY A 77 -23.86 5.18 -4.98
N PRO A 78 -22.86 6.05 -4.90
CA PRO A 78 -22.05 6.46 -6.04
C PRO A 78 -21.18 5.34 -6.61
N LEU A 79 -20.89 4.29 -5.84
CA LEU A 79 -20.10 3.13 -6.29
C LEU A 79 -20.96 1.92 -6.71
N ASP A 80 -22.30 2.02 -6.75
CA ASP A 80 -23.15 0.89 -7.16
C ASP A 80 -22.90 0.52 -8.63
N GLY A 81 -22.40 -0.70 -8.83
CA GLY A 81 -22.02 -1.23 -10.13
C GLY A 81 -20.58 -0.93 -10.56
N ILE A 82 -19.78 -0.24 -9.74
CA ILE A 82 -18.38 0.07 -10.04
C ILE A 82 -17.46 -1.09 -9.65
N PRO A 83 -16.66 -1.63 -10.59
CA PRO A 83 -15.78 -2.77 -10.33
C PRO A 83 -14.48 -2.38 -9.61
N TYR A 84 -14.03 -3.24 -8.66
CA TYR A 84 -12.76 -3.10 -7.96
C TYR A 84 -12.04 -4.44 -7.77
N THR A 85 -10.76 -4.38 -7.38
CA THR A 85 -9.98 -5.55 -6.95
C THR A 85 -9.50 -5.37 -5.51
N ALA A 86 -9.27 -6.50 -4.81
CA ALA A 86 -8.71 -6.49 -3.46
C ALA A 86 -7.45 -7.36 -3.40
N LYS A 87 -6.43 -6.93 -2.64
CA LYS A 87 -5.22 -7.72 -2.39
C LYS A 87 -5.58 -9.07 -1.74
N ASP A 88 -4.79 -10.12 -1.99
CA ASP A 88 -5.08 -11.47 -1.49
C ASP A 88 -5.04 -11.60 0.06
N SER A 89 -4.61 -10.57 0.75
CA SER A 89 -4.69 -10.45 2.23
C SER A 89 -6.07 -10.07 2.77
N TYR A 90 -6.99 -9.54 1.95
CA TYR A 90 -8.34 -9.20 2.38
C TYR A 90 -9.25 -10.41 2.48
N LEU A 91 -10.03 -10.52 3.53
CA LEU A 91 -11.19 -11.41 3.53
C LEU A 91 -12.25 -10.87 2.57
N VAL A 92 -12.53 -11.63 1.53
CA VAL A 92 -13.69 -11.45 0.65
C VAL A 92 -14.51 -12.73 0.75
N LYS A 93 -15.66 -12.64 1.41
CA LYS A 93 -16.50 -13.81 1.75
C LYS A 93 -16.72 -14.75 0.56
N GLY A 94 -16.39 -16.02 0.75
CA GLY A 94 -16.53 -17.08 -0.25
C GLY A 94 -15.31 -17.27 -1.15
N LEU A 95 -14.33 -16.35 -1.14
CA LEU A 95 -13.08 -16.51 -1.88
C LEU A 95 -11.98 -17.08 -0.96
N THR A 96 -10.90 -17.59 -1.57
CA THR A 96 -9.70 -17.99 -0.80
C THR A 96 -9.04 -16.76 -0.18
N ALA A 97 -8.41 -16.94 0.97
CA ALA A 97 -7.67 -15.92 1.71
C ALA A 97 -6.23 -16.39 1.94
N ALA A 98 -5.54 -16.77 0.85
CA ALA A 98 -4.21 -17.36 0.89
C ALA A 98 -3.12 -16.38 1.35
N SER A 99 -3.32 -15.07 1.15
CA SER A 99 -2.28 -14.06 1.36
C SER A 99 -0.98 -14.44 0.65
N GLY A 100 -1.09 -14.95 -0.61
CA GLY A 100 0.05 -15.42 -1.41
C GLY A 100 0.77 -16.66 -0.85
N SER A 101 0.37 -17.20 0.31
CA SER A 101 1.06 -18.28 1.00
C SER A 101 0.51 -19.66 0.61
N PRO A 102 1.38 -20.63 0.26
CA PRO A 102 0.96 -22.01 0.06
C PRO A 102 0.28 -22.65 1.27
N ALA A 103 0.68 -22.28 2.50
CA ALA A 103 0.06 -22.80 3.73
C ALA A 103 -1.43 -22.50 3.82
N PHE A 104 -1.86 -21.38 3.24
CA PHE A 104 -3.24 -20.89 3.30
C PHE A 104 -3.98 -20.95 1.97
N ALA A 105 -3.43 -21.66 0.97
CA ALA A 105 -4.01 -21.74 -0.38
C ALA A 105 -5.46 -22.28 -0.42
N LYS A 106 -5.90 -22.97 0.62
CA LYS A 106 -7.26 -23.53 0.75
C LYS A 106 -8.12 -22.84 1.83
N LEU A 107 -7.58 -21.83 2.51
CA LEU A 107 -8.33 -21.08 3.51
C LEU A 107 -9.43 -20.28 2.82
N ILE A 108 -10.67 -20.45 3.25
CA ILE A 108 -11.83 -19.74 2.71
C ILE A 108 -12.24 -18.61 3.66
N ALA A 109 -12.50 -17.43 3.09
CA ALA A 109 -13.04 -16.31 3.84
C ALA A 109 -14.51 -16.56 4.20
N HIS A 110 -14.84 -16.58 5.49
CA HIS A 110 -16.20 -16.78 6.00
C HIS A 110 -16.94 -15.45 6.25
N ARG A 111 -16.22 -14.34 6.22
CA ARG A 111 -16.73 -12.97 6.32
C ARG A 111 -15.98 -12.03 5.38
N ASP A 112 -16.48 -10.83 5.18
CA ASP A 112 -15.77 -9.76 4.49
C ASP A 112 -14.84 -9.02 5.48
N ALA A 113 -13.73 -8.48 4.98
CA ALA A 113 -13.00 -7.42 5.67
C ALA A 113 -13.87 -6.16 5.76
N PHE A 114 -13.64 -5.29 6.75
CA PHE A 114 -14.46 -4.09 6.95
C PHE A 114 -14.59 -3.24 5.67
N THR A 115 -13.50 -2.95 5.00
CA THR A 115 -13.52 -2.16 3.77
C THR A 115 -14.28 -2.85 2.63
N VAL A 116 -14.19 -4.17 2.52
CA VAL A 116 -14.96 -4.99 1.57
C VAL A 116 -16.45 -4.97 1.93
N GLU A 117 -16.79 -5.07 3.21
CA GLU A 117 -18.16 -4.96 3.71
C GLU A 117 -18.76 -3.58 3.35
N ARG A 118 -18.00 -2.49 3.55
CA ARG A 118 -18.41 -1.14 3.18
C ARG A 118 -18.64 -0.98 1.67
N LEU A 119 -17.71 -1.49 0.85
CA LEU A 119 -17.82 -1.44 -0.60
C LEU A 119 -18.99 -2.26 -1.11
N ARG A 120 -19.20 -3.47 -0.57
CA ARG A 120 -20.37 -4.30 -0.89
C ARG A 120 -21.68 -3.61 -0.52
N ALA A 121 -21.75 -2.97 0.66
CA ALA A 121 -22.91 -2.20 1.08
C ALA A 121 -23.18 -0.98 0.18
N ALA A 122 -22.16 -0.41 -0.45
CA ALA A 122 -22.26 0.66 -1.45
C ALA A 122 -22.53 0.14 -2.88
N GLY A 123 -22.63 -1.18 -3.07
CA GLY A 123 -22.92 -1.83 -4.35
C GLY A 123 -21.72 -1.97 -5.30
N ALA A 124 -20.51 -1.68 -4.85
CA ALA A 124 -19.29 -1.92 -5.63
C ALA A 124 -19.07 -3.43 -5.84
N ILE A 125 -18.49 -3.81 -6.99
CA ILE A 125 -18.38 -5.20 -7.43
C ILE A 125 -16.91 -5.64 -7.36
N CYS A 126 -16.60 -6.63 -6.51
CA CYS A 126 -15.28 -7.24 -6.47
C CYS A 126 -15.06 -8.15 -7.67
N LEU A 127 -14.10 -7.84 -8.54
CA LEU A 127 -13.76 -8.72 -9.69
C LEU A 127 -12.88 -9.89 -9.28
N GLY A 128 -12.13 -9.76 -8.21
CA GLY A 128 -11.23 -10.79 -7.71
C GLY A 128 -10.13 -10.25 -6.83
N LYS A 129 -9.23 -11.16 -6.43
CA LYS A 129 -8.11 -10.85 -5.54
C LYS A 129 -6.80 -10.77 -6.32
N THR A 130 -5.92 -9.87 -5.89
CA THR A 130 -4.68 -9.55 -6.58
C THR A 130 -3.47 -10.18 -5.92
N ASN A 131 -2.47 -10.48 -6.74
CA ASN A 131 -1.25 -11.18 -6.39
C ASN A 131 -0.41 -10.43 -5.33
N MET A 132 0.31 -11.21 -4.54
CA MET A 132 1.23 -10.73 -3.51
C MET A 132 2.23 -11.83 -3.12
N PRO A 133 3.40 -11.50 -2.53
CA PRO A 133 4.28 -12.49 -1.94
C PRO A 133 3.63 -13.13 -0.71
N PRO A 134 4.12 -14.31 -0.26
CA PRO A 134 3.55 -14.96 0.92
C PRO A 134 3.49 -14.04 2.13
N MET A 135 2.31 -13.91 2.73
CA MET A 135 2.02 -13.15 3.95
C MET A 135 2.45 -11.68 3.91
N ALA A 136 2.53 -11.06 2.75
CA ALA A 136 3.06 -9.71 2.57
C ALA A 136 4.53 -9.53 3.04
N ASN A 137 5.21 -10.60 3.44
CA ASN A 137 6.59 -10.56 3.92
C ASN A 137 7.58 -10.49 2.75
N GLY A 138 7.61 -9.36 2.09
CA GLY A 138 8.40 -9.10 0.90
C GLY A 138 7.69 -8.19 -0.10
N GLY A 139 8.16 -8.19 -1.33
CA GLY A 139 7.59 -7.41 -2.43
C GLY A 139 7.37 -8.23 -3.68
N MET A 140 8.46 -8.78 -4.22
CA MET A 140 8.48 -9.47 -5.50
C MET A 140 8.87 -10.95 -5.41
N GLN A 141 8.95 -11.51 -4.20
CA GLN A 141 9.10 -12.94 -3.98
C GLN A 141 7.87 -13.68 -4.53
N ARG A 142 8.10 -14.86 -5.10
CA ARG A 142 7.03 -15.63 -5.72
C ARG A 142 6.24 -16.38 -4.65
N GLY A 143 4.94 -16.12 -4.59
CA GLY A 143 3.99 -16.82 -3.74
C GLY A 143 3.33 -18.00 -4.46
N VAL A 144 2.26 -18.51 -3.88
CA VAL A 144 1.46 -19.64 -4.43
C VAL A 144 0.94 -19.37 -5.86
N TYR A 145 0.82 -18.11 -6.22
CA TYR A 145 0.39 -17.66 -7.56
C TYR A 145 1.54 -17.08 -8.41
N GLY A 146 2.80 -17.21 -7.97
CA GLY A 146 3.92 -16.49 -8.58
C GLY A 146 3.96 -15.02 -8.13
N ARG A 147 4.23 -14.09 -9.04
CA ARG A 147 4.21 -12.64 -8.80
C ARG A 147 3.58 -11.90 -9.97
N ALA A 148 3.14 -10.66 -9.78
CA ALA A 148 2.70 -9.80 -10.86
C ALA A 148 3.89 -9.19 -11.62
N GLU A 149 3.66 -8.86 -12.90
CA GLU A 149 4.65 -8.22 -13.78
C GLU A 149 4.25 -6.78 -14.11
N SER A 150 5.23 -5.97 -14.56
CA SER A 150 4.99 -4.55 -14.85
C SER A 150 4.16 -4.34 -16.12
N PRO A 151 3.09 -3.54 -16.09
CA PRO A 151 2.35 -3.15 -17.27
C PRO A 151 3.08 -2.09 -18.10
N TYR A 152 4.14 -1.46 -17.55
CA TYR A 152 4.94 -0.43 -18.24
C TYR A 152 6.12 -1.02 -18.99
N ASN A 153 6.98 -1.77 -18.32
CA ASN A 153 8.18 -2.35 -18.93
C ASN A 153 8.47 -3.72 -18.31
N SER A 154 8.50 -4.78 -19.12
CA SER A 154 8.75 -6.15 -18.67
C SER A 154 10.17 -6.41 -18.16
N ALA A 155 11.10 -5.49 -18.42
CA ALA A 155 12.47 -5.59 -17.90
C ALA A 155 12.62 -5.10 -16.45
N TYR A 156 11.55 -4.55 -15.84
CA TYR A 156 11.57 -3.95 -14.52
C TYR A 156 10.37 -4.39 -13.68
N LEU A 157 10.55 -4.36 -12.35
CA LEU A 157 9.55 -4.82 -11.39
C LEU A 157 8.47 -3.75 -11.12
N PRO A 158 7.19 -4.14 -10.95
CA PRO A 158 6.09 -3.22 -10.63
C PRO A 158 6.10 -2.75 -9.16
N ALA A 159 7.05 -3.23 -8.34
CA ALA A 159 7.15 -2.89 -6.92
C ALA A 159 8.60 -3.03 -6.42
N PRO A 160 9.00 -2.40 -5.29
CA PRO A 160 10.24 -2.67 -4.59
C PRO A 160 10.37 -4.15 -4.22
N PHE A 161 11.60 -4.70 -4.32
CA PHE A 161 11.82 -6.15 -4.26
C PHE A 161 11.44 -6.76 -2.92
N ALA A 162 11.86 -6.16 -1.82
CA ALA A 162 11.66 -6.76 -0.50
C ALA A 162 10.53 -6.12 0.33
N SER A 163 9.93 -5.01 -0.13
CA SER A 163 8.80 -4.38 0.55
C SER A 163 7.87 -3.66 -0.43
N GLY A 164 7.22 -4.43 -1.28
CA GLY A 164 6.29 -3.98 -2.32
C GLY A 164 5.12 -4.93 -2.47
N SER A 165 4.63 -5.50 -1.36
CA SER A 165 3.76 -6.67 -1.39
C SER A 165 2.43 -6.48 -2.14
N SER A 166 1.99 -5.25 -2.40
CA SER A 166 0.79 -4.97 -3.20
C SER A 166 1.08 -4.91 -4.72
N ASN A 167 2.04 -5.73 -5.20
CA ASN A 167 2.47 -5.73 -6.60
C ASN A 167 1.31 -6.01 -7.57
N GLY A 168 0.44 -6.98 -7.28
CA GLY A 168 -0.73 -7.30 -8.09
C GLY A 168 -1.77 -6.19 -8.08
N ALA A 169 -2.04 -5.55 -6.92
CA ALA A 169 -2.98 -4.43 -6.83
C ALA A 169 -2.50 -3.22 -7.64
N GLY A 170 -1.19 -2.92 -7.59
CA GLY A 170 -0.57 -1.88 -8.41
C GLY A 170 -0.72 -2.18 -9.90
N THR A 171 -0.31 -3.37 -10.33
CA THR A 171 -0.42 -3.81 -11.73
C THR A 171 -1.86 -3.79 -12.23
N ALA A 172 -2.81 -4.38 -11.49
CA ALA A 172 -4.22 -4.46 -11.89
C ALA A 172 -4.86 -3.07 -12.05
N THR A 173 -4.63 -2.17 -11.07
CA THR A 173 -5.17 -0.81 -11.13
C THR A 173 -4.54 0.00 -12.28
N ALA A 174 -3.22 -0.12 -12.47
CA ALA A 174 -2.51 0.55 -13.56
C ALA A 174 -2.93 0.06 -14.93
N ALA A 175 -3.16 -1.25 -15.10
CA ALA A 175 -3.60 -1.88 -16.34
C ALA A 175 -5.09 -1.65 -16.66
N SER A 176 -5.82 -0.92 -15.80
CA SER A 176 -7.28 -0.75 -15.90
C SER A 176 -8.02 -2.09 -15.90
N PHE A 177 -7.66 -3.00 -14.99
CA PHE A 177 -8.40 -4.25 -14.76
C PHE A 177 -9.57 -4.05 -13.79
N ALA A 178 -9.64 -2.89 -13.17
CA ALA A 178 -10.75 -2.41 -12.35
C ALA A 178 -10.72 -0.87 -12.30
N ALA A 179 -11.74 -0.25 -11.74
CA ALA A 179 -11.77 1.20 -11.54
C ALA A 179 -10.77 1.64 -10.46
N PHE A 180 -10.63 0.85 -9.40
CA PHE A 180 -9.70 1.07 -8.28
C PHE A 180 -9.29 -0.27 -7.64
N GLY A 181 -8.31 -0.24 -6.74
CA GLY A 181 -7.82 -1.42 -6.02
C GLY A 181 -7.66 -1.18 -4.52
N LEU A 182 -7.82 -2.23 -3.72
CA LEU A 182 -7.46 -2.25 -2.31
C LEU A 182 -6.11 -2.92 -2.13
N ALA A 183 -5.16 -2.20 -1.54
CA ALA A 183 -3.83 -2.63 -1.18
C ALA A 183 -3.61 -2.49 0.34
N GLU A 184 -2.44 -2.83 0.83
CA GLU A 184 -2.01 -2.68 2.21
C GLU A 184 -0.56 -2.24 2.27
N GLU A 185 -0.17 -1.67 3.41
CA GLU A 185 1.22 -1.34 3.70
C GLU A 185 1.58 -1.69 5.14
N THR A 186 2.73 -2.36 5.31
CA THR A 186 3.40 -2.58 6.59
C THR A 186 4.69 -1.75 6.65
N TRP A 187 5.53 -1.82 5.62
CA TRP A 187 6.74 -0.99 5.48
C TRP A 187 6.58 0.04 4.36
N SER A 188 6.50 -0.43 3.12
CA SER A 188 6.32 0.41 1.93
C SER A 188 5.46 -0.26 0.85
N SER A 189 4.71 -1.29 1.23
CA SER A 189 3.93 -2.13 0.31
C SER A 189 2.76 -1.41 -0.37
N GLY A 190 2.38 -0.23 0.08
CA GLY A 190 1.42 0.65 -0.59
C GLY A 190 2.13 1.67 -1.49
N ARG A 191 3.02 2.49 -0.89
CA ARG A 191 3.74 3.58 -1.59
C ARG A 191 4.57 3.07 -2.77
N GLY A 192 5.35 2.00 -2.55
CA GLY A 192 6.25 1.46 -3.56
C GLY A 192 5.54 0.97 -4.82
N PRO A 193 4.58 0.04 -4.74
CA PRO A 193 3.80 -0.39 -5.90
C PRO A 193 3.03 0.75 -6.57
N ALA A 194 2.46 1.70 -5.80
CA ALA A 194 1.81 2.88 -6.36
C ALA A 194 2.77 3.72 -7.21
N SER A 195 4.01 3.94 -6.72
CA SER A 195 5.07 4.63 -7.44
C SER A 195 5.40 3.94 -8.77
N ASN A 196 5.75 2.65 -8.70
CA ASN A 196 6.19 1.88 -9.87
C ASN A 196 5.06 1.56 -10.85
N SER A 197 3.82 1.83 -10.47
CA SER A 197 2.61 1.67 -11.29
C SER A 197 1.94 3.00 -11.66
N GLY A 198 2.52 4.15 -11.26
CA GLY A 198 2.01 5.48 -11.59
C GLY A 198 0.61 5.74 -11.04
N LEU A 199 0.36 5.43 -9.77
CA LEU A 199 -0.95 5.51 -9.12
C LEU A 199 -0.96 6.53 -7.98
N CYS A 200 -2.16 6.96 -7.62
CA CYS A 200 -2.46 7.65 -6.37
C CYS A 200 -2.71 6.60 -5.28
N ALA A 201 -2.10 6.80 -4.11
CA ALA A 201 -2.23 5.93 -2.96
C ALA A 201 -2.27 6.76 -1.67
N TYR A 202 -3.07 6.33 -0.71
CA TYR A 202 -3.14 6.95 0.61
C TYR A 202 -2.85 5.92 1.69
N THR A 203 -1.82 6.17 2.49
CA THR A 203 -1.53 5.41 3.71
C THR A 203 -1.99 6.26 4.90
N PRO A 204 -3.05 5.85 5.61
CA PRO A 204 -3.68 6.66 6.65
C PRO A 204 -2.88 6.73 7.95
N SER A 205 -3.22 7.71 8.78
CA SER A 205 -2.93 7.66 10.20
C SER A 205 -3.57 6.44 10.85
N ARG A 206 -3.02 5.98 11.97
CA ARG A 206 -3.47 4.78 12.70
C ARG A 206 -4.95 4.87 13.07
N GLY A 207 -5.71 3.81 12.80
CA GLY A 207 -7.12 3.70 13.16
C GLY A 207 -8.10 4.47 12.26
N VAL A 208 -7.64 5.23 11.26
CA VAL A 208 -8.52 5.98 10.33
C VAL A 208 -9.28 5.06 9.39
N ILE A 209 -8.67 3.95 8.96
CA ILE A 209 -9.35 2.90 8.21
C ILE A 209 -9.19 1.59 8.99
N SER A 210 -10.31 0.92 9.28
CA SER A 210 -10.30 -0.34 10.03
C SER A 210 -9.56 -1.45 9.28
N LEU A 211 -8.69 -2.18 9.99
CA LEU A 211 -7.95 -3.35 9.51
C LEU A 211 -8.72 -4.67 9.70
N ARG A 212 -9.91 -4.64 10.28
CA ARG A 212 -10.69 -5.85 10.56
C ARG A 212 -10.88 -6.70 9.29
N GLY A 213 -10.43 -7.95 9.37
CA GLY A 213 -10.52 -8.90 8.27
C GLY A 213 -9.41 -8.81 7.23
N ASN A 214 -8.35 -8.07 7.52
CA ASN A 214 -7.10 -8.09 6.77
C ASN A 214 -6.09 -9.01 7.43
N TRP A 215 -5.37 -9.83 6.66
CA TRP A 215 -4.25 -10.60 7.19
C TRP A 215 -3.20 -9.65 7.78
N PRO A 216 -2.86 -9.81 9.07
CA PRO A 216 -1.77 -9.02 9.65
C PRO A 216 -0.41 -9.48 9.15
N LEU A 217 0.57 -8.55 9.08
CA LEU A 217 1.99 -8.88 9.02
C LEU A 217 2.69 -8.36 10.27
N THR A 218 2.54 -7.06 10.59
CA THR A 218 3.03 -6.46 11.83
C THR A 218 1.95 -5.52 12.36
N PRO A 219 1.17 -5.93 13.36
CA PRO A 219 -0.04 -5.21 13.78
C PRO A 219 0.15 -3.75 14.17
N THR A 220 1.36 -3.37 14.56
CA THR A 220 1.70 -1.97 14.90
C THR A 220 1.91 -1.07 13.68
N MET A 221 2.18 -1.68 12.50
CA MET A 221 2.56 -0.97 11.27
C MET A 221 1.48 -1.04 10.18
N ASP A 222 0.69 -2.12 10.15
CA ASP A 222 -0.24 -2.43 9.06
C ASP A 222 -1.30 -1.34 8.86
N VAL A 223 -1.59 -1.02 7.59
CA VAL A 223 -2.69 -0.13 7.20
C VAL A 223 -3.31 -0.55 5.87
N VAL A 224 -4.60 -0.28 5.72
CA VAL A 224 -5.31 -0.34 4.43
C VAL A 224 -4.82 0.80 3.54
N VAL A 225 -4.56 0.49 2.26
CA VAL A 225 -4.12 1.48 1.25
C VAL A 225 -4.98 1.37 -0.01
N PRO A 226 -5.94 2.27 -0.24
CA PRO A 226 -6.64 2.33 -1.51
C PRO A 226 -5.75 2.87 -2.62
N PHE A 227 -5.86 2.27 -3.83
CA PHE A 227 -5.19 2.69 -5.06
C PHE A 227 -6.20 3.19 -6.07
N ALA A 228 -5.91 4.33 -6.69
CA ALA A 228 -6.67 4.86 -7.81
C ALA A 228 -5.75 5.48 -8.87
N ARG A 229 -6.26 5.73 -10.07
CA ARG A 229 -5.50 6.40 -11.13
C ARG A 229 -5.46 7.90 -10.96
N THR A 230 -6.43 8.48 -10.23
CA THR A 230 -6.50 9.91 -9.90
C THR A 230 -6.84 10.13 -8.44
N MET A 231 -6.47 11.30 -7.90
CA MET A 231 -6.87 11.69 -6.54
C MET A 231 -8.38 11.81 -6.40
N LYS A 232 -9.08 12.23 -7.46
CA LYS A 232 -10.55 12.33 -7.43
C LYS A 232 -11.20 10.96 -7.26
N ASP A 233 -10.75 9.94 -8.00
CA ASP A 233 -11.25 8.57 -7.82
C ASP A 233 -10.91 8.02 -6.43
N LEU A 234 -9.71 8.34 -5.93
CA LEU A 234 -9.31 7.98 -4.58
C LEU A 234 -10.28 8.57 -3.53
N PHE A 235 -10.68 9.83 -3.69
CA PHE A 235 -11.63 10.49 -2.79
C PHE A 235 -13.01 9.83 -2.81
N GLU A 236 -13.50 9.41 -3.98
CA GLU A 236 -14.77 8.66 -4.07
C GLU A 236 -14.72 7.32 -3.31
N VAL A 237 -13.58 6.64 -3.33
CA VAL A 237 -13.37 5.41 -2.56
C VAL A 237 -13.29 5.70 -1.07
N LEU A 238 -12.57 6.75 -0.65
CA LEU A 238 -12.42 7.14 0.76
C LEU A 238 -13.76 7.52 1.40
N ASP A 239 -14.66 8.18 0.67
CA ASP A 239 -16.00 8.50 1.17
C ASP A 239 -16.80 7.25 1.60
N VAL A 240 -16.46 6.08 1.07
CA VAL A 240 -17.12 4.81 1.39
C VAL A 240 -16.38 4.03 2.48
N ILE A 241 -15.03 3.91 2.37
CA ILE A 241 -14.27 2.99 3.24
C ILE A 241 -13.80 3.62 4.55
N VAL A 242 -13.72 4.95 4.65
CA VAL A 242 -13.37 5.64 5.89
C VAL A 242 -14.64 5.88 6.71
N ALA A 243 -14.87 5.01 7.67
CA ALA A 243 -16.04 5.05 8.54
C ALA A 243 -15.73 4.41 9.89
N GLU A 244 -16.49 4.78 10.92
CA GLU A 244 -16.40 4.10 12.21
C GLU A 244 -16.75 2.60 12.06
N ASP A 245 -15.94 1.77 12.70
CA ASP A 245 -16.18 0.34 12.84
C ASP A 245 -16.28 0.01 14.34
N ALA A 246 -17.46 -0.39 14.79
CA ALA A 246 -17.68 -0.72 16.20
C ALA A 246 -16.96 -2.01 16.64
N ASP A 247 -16.62 -2.88 15.68
CA ASP A 247 -15.86 -4.10 15.93
C ASP A 247 -14.37 -3.80 15.73
N THR A 248 -13.57 -3.93 16.78
CA THR A 248 -12.12 -3.67 16.78
C THR A 248 -11.28 -4.94 16.56
N CYS A 249 -11.90 -6.11 16.39
CA CYS A 249 -11.22 -7.39 16.25
C CYS A 249 -10.15 -7.35 15.15
N GLY A 250 -8.93 -7.76 15.48
CA GLY A 250 -7.79 -7.78 14.55
C GLY A 250 -7.15 -6.41 14.24
N ASP A 251 -7.59 -5.33 14.89
CA ASP A 251 -7.03 -3.99 14.73
C ASP A 251 -6.40 -3.52 16.04
N LEU A 252 -5.11 -3.81 16.24
CA LEU A 252 -4.39 -3.54 17.48
C LEU A 252 -4.56 -2.10 17.97
N TRP A 253 -4.41 -1.11 17.07
CA TRP A 253 -4.45 0.30 17.47
C TRP A 253 -5.83 0.71 17.98
N ARG A 254 -6.89 0.10 17.50
CA ARG A 254 -8.26 0.35 17.94
C ARG A 254 -8.66 -0.51 19.14
N MET A 255 -7.96 -1.63 19.38
CA MET A 255 -8.20 -2.53 20.53
C MET A 255 -7.50 -2.04 21.81
N GLN A 256 -6.27 -1.51 21.68
CA GLN A 256 -5.40 -1.19 22.81
C GLN A 256 -5.89 0.05 23.58
N PRO A 257 -5.75 0.07 24.93
CA PRO A 257 -6.23 1.18 25.75
C PRO A 257 -5.15 2.20 26.13
N TRP A 258 -3.89 2.00 25.72
CA TRP A 258 -2.73 2.73 26.26
C TRP A 258 -2.41 4.03 25.50
N VAL A 259 -2.82 4.11 24.24
CA VAL A 259 -2.70 5.28 23.38
C VAL A 259 -4.09 5.64 22.89
N SER A 260 -4.54 6.87 23.18
CA SER A 260 -5.84 7.34 22.69
C SER A 260 -5.74 7.74 21.22
N LEU A 261 -6.61 7.19 20.38
CA LEU A 261 -6.76 7.62 18.99
C LEU A 261 -7.96 8.58 18.87
N PRO A 262 -7.92 9.57 17.97
CA PRO A 262 -9.11 10.34 17.64
C PRO A 262 -10.15 9.43 16.97
N SER A 263 -11.44 9.78 17.10
CA SER A 263 -12.48 9.07 16.34
C SER A 263 -12.36 9.35 14.84
N VAL A 264 -12.77 8.39 14.02
CA VAL A 264 -12.74 8.54 12.56
C VAL A 264 -13.53 9.76 12.13
N ASP A 265 -14.70 10.02 12.72
CA ASP A 265 -15.56 11.16 12.42
C ASP A 265 -14.91 12.51 12.77
N SER A 266 -13.92 12.55 13.68
CA SER A 266 -13.20 13.78 14.02
C SER A 266 -12.04 14.08 13.05
N VAL A 267 -11.58 13.08 12.28
CA VAL A 267 -10.45 13.19 11.35
C VAL A 267 -10.93 13.34 9.91
N ARG A 268 -11.97 12.60 9.52
CA ARG A 268 -12.49 12.63 8.16
C ARG A 268 -13.25 13.93 7.84
N PRO A 269 -13.18 14.46 6.61
CA PRO A 269 -14.08 15.54 6.17
C PRO A 269 -15.52 15.02 6.00
N ALA A 270 -16.49 15.93 5.84
CA ALA A 270 -17.87 15.55 5.51
C ALA A 270 -17.94 14.75 4.19
N SER A 271 -17.15 15.13 3.21
CA SER A 271 -16.86 14.35 2.00
C SER A 271 -15.41 14.59 1.56
N TYR A 272 -14.71 13.53 1.23
CA TYR A 272 -13.35 13.61 0.65
C TYR A 272 -13.36 14.28 -0.73
N LEU A 273 -14.46 14.19 -1.49
CA LEU A 273 -14.60 14.88 -2.78
C LEU A 273 -14.47 16.41 -2.67
N GLU A 274 -14.76 17.00 -1.50
CA GLU A 274 -14.55 18.44 -1.27
C GLU A 274 -13.05 18.82 -1.35
N LEU A 275 -12.16 17.89 -1.06
CA LEU A 275 -10.71 18.09 -1.13
C LEU A 275 -10.21 18.22 -2.58
N ALA A 276 -10.99 17.78 -3.59
CA ALA A 276 -10.67 17.94 -5.00
C ALA A 276 -10.75 19.41 -5.47
N ALA A 277 -11.46 20.28 -4.71
CA ALA A 277 -11.49 21.71 -4.96
C ALA A 277 -10.18 22.34 -4.42
N THR A 278 -9.08 22.14 -5.13
CA THR A 278 -7.72 22.48 -4.64
C THR A 278 -7.46 24.01 -4.64
N GLY A 279 -7.99 24.75 -5.63
CA GLY A 279 -7.75 26.20 -5.73
C GLY A 279 -6.26 26.57 -5.57
N ASP A 280 -5.97 27.52 -4.71
CA ASP A 280 -4.61 27.96 -4.37
C ASP A 280 -4.01 27.18 -3.19
N ALA A 281 -4.35 25.89 -3.03
CA ALA A 281 -3.95 25.10 -1.85
C ALA A 281 -2.43 24.96 -1.67
N LEU A 282 -1.63 25.14 -2.73
CA LEU A 282 -0.16 25.14 -2.67
C LEU A 282 0.44 26.53 -2.39
N ALA A 283 -0.32 27.60 -2.61
CA ALA A 283 0.21 28.96 -2.44
C ALA A 283 0.56 29.25 -0.96
N GLY A 284 1.79 29.72 -0.75
CA GLY A 284 2.32 30.03 0.58
C GLY A 284 2.63 28.79 1.45
N LYS A 285 2.50 27.57 0.91
CA LYS A 285 2.89 26.34 1.59
C LYS A 285 4.41 26.14 1.58
N ARG A 286 4.93 25.55 2.65
CA ARG A 286 6.36 25.27 2.80
C ARG A 286 6.59 23.77 2.91
N PHE A 287 7.32 23.21 1.95
CA PHE A 287 7.63 21.78 1.88
C PHE A 287 9.09 21.51 2.18
N GLY A 288 9.36 20.54 3.06
CA GLY A 288 10.70 20.02 3.29
C GLY A 288 11.01 18.87 2.33
N VAL A 289 12.13 18.93 1.60
CA VAL A 289 12.64 17.77 0.86
C VAL A 289 13.86 17.19 1.59
N PRO A 290 13.83 15.90 2.00
CA PRO A 290 14.97 15.26 2.63
C PRO A 290 16.18 15.18 1.69
N ARG A 291 17.30 15.79 2.07
CA ARG A 291 18.56 15.77 1.29
C ARG A 291 19.02 14.35 0.97
N MET A 292 18.75 13.39 1.87
CA MET A 292 19.13 11.98 1.69
C MET A 292 18.48 11.33 0.47
N TYR A 293 17.31 11.79 0.01
CA TYR A 293 16.58 11.21 -1.12
C TYR A 293 16.84 11.90 -2.47
N ILE A 294 17.62 12.99 -2.44
CA ILE A 294 17.98 13.75 -3.65
C ILE A 294 19.51 13.80 -3.86
N ASN A 295 20.25 12.86 -3.30
CA ASN A 295 21.71 12.76 -3.36
C ASN A 295 22.46 13.97 -2.76
N ALA A 296 21.85 14.74 -1.86
CA ALA A 296 22.41 15.97 -1.31
C ALA A 296 22.90 15.83 0.14
N ASP A 297 22.86 14.63 0.73
CA ASP A 297 23.32 14.36 2.09
C ASP A 297 24.56 13.46 2.11
N PRO A 298 25.76 14.01 2.37
CA PRO A 298 26.99 13.22 2.40
C PRO A 298 27.10 12.30 3.63
N GLU A 299 26.34 12.57 4.71
CA GLU A 299 26.40 11.81 5.95
C GLU A 299 25.42 10.63 5.97
N ALA A 300 24.40 10.63 5.11
CA ALA A 300 23.43 9.54 5.03
C ALA A 300 24.11 8.19 4.73
N GLY A 301 23.77 7.16 5.50
CA GLY A 301 24.28 5.81 5.34
C GLY A 301 25.78 5.65 5.66
N THR A 302 26.34 6.48 6.54
CA THR A 302 27.75 6.39 6.98
C THR A 302 27.94 5.69 8.33
N SER A 303 26.85 5.23 8.98
CA SER A 303 26.91 4.46 10.21
C SER A 303 27.52 3.08 9.97
N ALA A 304 28.36 2.62 10.90
CA ALA A 304 28.88 1.24 10.90
C ALA A 304 27.84 0.24 11.46
N GLU A 305 26.89 0.73 12.24
CA GLU A 305 25.86 -0.07 12.91
C GLU A 305 24.49 0.56 12.58
N PRO A 306 23.82 0.15 11.50
CA PRO A 306 22.48 0.63 11.18
C PRO A 306 21.49 0.21 12.28
N GLY A 307 20.46 1.07 12.49
CA GLY A 307 19.45 0.87 13.53
C GLY A 307 18.38 -0.15 13.16
N ILE A 308 17.14 0.17 13.50
CA ILE A 308 15.97 -0.68 13.23
C ILE A 308 15.84 -0.92 11.72
N GLY A 309 15.64 -2.18 11.32
CA GLY A 309 15.47 -2.54 9.91
C GLY A 309 16.77 -2.93 9.19
N GLY A 310 17.89 -3.07 9.92
CA GLY A 310 19.13 -3.60 9.37
C GLY A 310 19.66 -2.78 8.18
N PRO A 311 19.67 -3.33 6.95
CA PRO A 311 20.26 -2.66 5.80
C PRO A 311 19.61 -1.35 5.39
N THR A 312 18.43 -0.98 5.94
CA THR A 312 17.73 0.27 5.58
C THR A 312 18.50 1.54 5.94
N GLY A 313 19.41 1.48 6.92
CA GLY A 313 20.28 2.59 7.29
C GLY A 313 21.43 2.88 6.30
N GLN A 314 21.51 2.18 5.18
CA GLN A 314 22.55 2.38 4.17
C GLN A 314 22.27 3.61 3.30
N ARG A 315 23.32 4.07 2.58
CA ARG A 315 23.19 5.20 1.64
C ARG A 315 22.18 4.90 0.54
N ILE A 316 21.35 5.90 0.26
CA ILE A 316 20.44 5.91 -0.88
C ILE A 316 21.12 6.63 -2.03
N ASN A 317 21.15 5.97 -3.20
CA ASN A 317 21.64 6.56 -4.45
C ASN A 317 20.47 6.69 -5.42
N THR A 318 19.92 7.89 -5.50
CA THR A 318 18.77 8.18 -6.37
C THR A 318 19.22 8.30 -7.82
N ARG A 319 18.55 7.54 -8.69
CA ARG A 319 18.83 7.49 -10.14
C ARG A 319 18.71 8.87 -10.79
N PRO A 320 19.59 9.23 -11.76
CA PRO A 320 19.56 10.54 -12.40
C PRO A 320 18.20 10.90 -13.06
N SER A 321 17.50 9.92 -13.63
CA SER A 321 16.15 10.16 -14.20
C SER A 321 15.08 10.41 -13.15
N VAL A 322 15.21 9.85 -11.94
CA VAL A 322 14.36 10.19 -10.79
C VAL A 322 14.65 11.61 -10.31
N ILE A 323 15.93 12.01 -10.21
CA ILE A 323 16.32 13.39 -9.88
C ILE A 323 15.74 14.37 -10.90
N ALA A 324 15.83 14.06 -12.20
CA ALA A 324 15.27 14.91 -13.25
C ALA A 324 13.72 15.05 -13.15
N LEU A 325 13.03 14.03 -12.67
CA LEU A 325 11.59 14.11 -12.38
C LEU A 325 11.31 14.91 -11.10
N TRP A 326 12.15 14.77 -10.09
CA TRP A 326 12.07 15.58 -8.87
C TRP A 326 12.26 17.07 -9.18
N ASP A 327 13.24 17.44 -9.99
CA ASP A 327 13.48 18.84 -10.38
C ASP A 327 12.24 19.46 -11.05
N LYS A 328 11.54 18.69 -11.89
CA LYS A 328 10.27 19.11 -12.50
C LYS A 328 9.14 19.22 -11.47
N ALA A 329 9.07 18.28 -10.53
CA ALA A 329 8.08 18.32 -9.45
C ALA A 329 8.29 19.54 -8.55
N ARG A 330 9.54 19.82 -8.17
CA ARG A 330 9.92 21.02 -7.43
C ARG A 330 9.48 22.29 -8.15
N GLN A 331 9.82 22.40 -9.44
CA GLN A 331 9.42 23.56 -10.26
C GLN A 331 7.89 23.72 -10.32
N ALA A 332 7.14 22.63 -10.40
CA ALA A 332 5.68 22.67 -10.41
C ALA A 332 5.10 23.16 -9.06
N LEU A 333 5.66 22.71 -7.94
CA LEU A 333 5.29 23.18 -6.60
C LEU A 333 5.60 24.68 -6.43
N GLU A 334 6.82 25.12 -6.81
CA GLU A 334 7.26 26.51 -6.73
C GLU A 334 6.44 27.41 -7.66
N ALA A 335 6.12 26.95 -8.87
CA ALA A 335 5.25 27.69 -9.80
C ALA A 335 3.80 27.84 -9.30
N ALA A 336 3.35 26.92 -8.46
CA ALA A 336 2.05 27.01 -7.77
C ALA A 336 2.12 27.86 -6.49
N GLY A 337 3.25 28.51 -6.21
CA GLY A 337 3.43 29.44 -5.09
C GLY A 337 3.89 28.80 -3.78
N ALA A 338 4.35 27.55 -3.79
CA ALA A 338 4.95 26.91 -2.65
C ALA A 338 6.44 27.27 -2.50
N GLU A 339 6.95 27.15 -1.28
CA GLU A 339 8.39 27.17 -0.98
C GLU A 339 8.87 25.72 -0.77
N VAL A 340 9.96 25.31 -1.43
CA VAL A 340 10.58 23.99 -1.25
C VAL A 340 11.99 24.17 -0.68
N VAL A 341 12.20 23.62 0.53
CA VAL A 341 13.49 23.74 1.25
C VAL A 341 14.12 22.37 1.48
N GLU A 342 15.44 22.30 1.30
CA GLU A 342 16.19 21.08 1.62
C GLU A 342 16.39 20.95 3.12
N VAL A 343 16.08 19.76 3.64
CA VAL A 343 16.10 19.49 5.08
C VAL A 343 16.78 18.15 5.39
N ASP A 344 17.20 17.98 6.66
CA ASP A 344 17.45 16.66 7.22
C ASP A 344 16.10 15.96 7.48
N PHE A 345 16.11 14.65 7.68
CA PHE A 345 14.90 13.92 8.01
C PHE A 345 15.07 13.08 9.27
N PRO A 346 14.96 13.71 10.45
CA PRO A 346 15.22 13.04 11.74
C PRO A 346 14.36 11.80 11.95
N LEU A 347 13.11 11.80 11.48
CA LEU A 347 12.21 10.65 11.56
C LEU A 347 12.88 9.37 11.04
N VAL A 348 13.57 9.45 9.91
CA VAL A 348 14.25 8.30 9.29
C VAL A 348 15.66 8.14 9.83
N SER A 349 16.46 9.21 9.86
CA SER A 349 17.85 9.14 10.32
C SER A 349 17.99 8.62 11.75
N ASN A 350 17.09 9.01 12.65
CA ASN A 350 17.08 8.52 14.03
C ASN A 350 16.52 7.10 14.14
N CYS A 351 15.48 6.77 13.39
CA CYS A 351 14.92 5.42 13.36
C CYS A 351 15.93 4.40 12.82
N GLU A 352 16.61 4.75 11.75
CA GLU A 352 17.55 3.87 11.03
C GLU A 352 18.97 3.90 11.60
N GLY A 353 19.32 4.91 12.40
CA GLY A 353 20.70 5.09 12.87
C GLY A 353 21.68 5.23 11.71
N ASP A 354 21.31 5.95 10.66
CA ASP A 354 22.00 5.98 9.37
C ASP A 354 23.37 6.68 9.40
N ARG A 355 23.67 7.39 10.50
CA ARG A 355 24.91 8.16 10.67
C ARG A 355 25.50 8.03 12.06
N PRO A 356 26.84 8.25 12.25
CA PRO A 356 27.47 8.21 13.57
C PRO A 356 26.85 9.21 14.53
N GLY A 357 26.52 8.74 15.75
CA GLY A 357 25.96 9.58 16.81
C GLY A 357 24.48 9.94 16.64
N ALA A 358 23.76 9.32 15.71
CA ALA A 358 22.31 9.50 15.57
C ALA A 358 21.62 9.24 16.92
N PRO A 359 20.71 10.12 17.38
CA PRO A 359 19.98 9.93 18.63
C PRO A 359 18.83 8.93 18.42
N THR A 360 19.18 7.64 18.30
CA THR A 360 18.24 6.57 17.97
C THR A 360 17.15 6.42 19.05
N VAL A 361 16.05 5.78 18.70
CA VAL A 361 14.97 5.46 19.64
C VAL A 361 15.47 4.67 20.85
N PHE A 362 16.50 3.83 20.68
CA PHE A 362 17.08 3.01 21.74
C PHE A 362 17.96 3.80 22.69
N ASN A 363 18.88 4.63 22.17
CA ASN A 363 19.81 5.37 23.04
C ASN A 363 19.12 6.54 23.77
N ARG A 364 17.93 6.96 23.29
CA ARG A 364 17.06 7.91 23.99
C ARG A 364 16.08 7.23 24.96
N GLY A 365 16.00 5.90 24.95
CA GLY A 365 15.09 5.15 25.83
C GLY A 365 13.61 5.29 25.47
N LEU A 366 13.27 5.67 24.22
CA LEU A 366 11.88 5.82 23.76
C LEU A 366 11.24 4.48 23.43
N VAL A 367 12.01 3.59 22.80
CA VAL A 367 11.58 2.23 22.46
C VAL A 367 12.66 1.24 22.89
N SER A 368 12.28 0.15 23.56
CA SER A 368 13.23 -0.89 23.97
C SER A 368 13.47 -1.91 22.87
N LYS A 369 14.65 -2.55 22.87
CA LYS A 369 14.93 -3.69 21.98
C LYS A 369 14.03 -4.89 22.29
N GLU A 370 13.65 -5.05 23.56
CA GLU A 370 12.74 -6.09 24.00
C GLU A 370 11.32 -5.88 23.42
N PHE A 371 10.84 -4.64 23.39
CA PHE A 371 9.57 -4.34 22.71
C PHE A 371 9.61 -4.75 21.24
N LEU A 372 10.68 -4.40 20.49
CA LEU A 372 10.79 -4.80 19.09
C LEU A 372 10.78 -6.32 18.92
N HIS A 373 11.41 -7.07 19.84
CA HIS A 373 11.37 -8.52 19.81
C HIS A 373 9.94 -9.03 20.00
N HIS A 374 9.23 -8.55 21.02
CA HIS A 374 7.85 -8.94 21.27
C HIS A 374 6.89 -8.48 20.15
N GLU A 375 7.12 -7.31 19.56
CA GLU A 375 6.33 -6.80 18.43
C GLU A 375 6.41 -7.74 17.23
N LEU A 376 7.63 -8.12 16.83
CA LEU A 376 7.84 -8.95 15.64
C LEU A 376 7.50 -10.43 15.87
N TRP A 377 7.56 -10.92 17.10
CA TRP A 377 7.38 -12.35 17.39
C TRP A 377 6.06 -12.62 18.13
N ASP A 378 5.95 -12.23 19.38
CA ASP A 378 4.80 -12.59 20.21
C ASP A 378 3.50 -11.97 19.70
N LEU A 379 3.53 -10.67 19.39
CA LEU A 379 2.36 -9.95 18.88
C LEU A 379 1.94 -10.44 17.51
N THR A 380 2.90 -10.70 16.60
CA THR A 380 2.60 -11.23 15.26
C THR A 380 2.06 -12.66 15.34
N ALA A 381 2.63 -13.53 16.18
CA ALA A 381 2.10 -14.89 16.37
C ALA A 381 0.67 -14.87 16.93
N TRP A 382 0.40 -13.96 17.90
CA TRP A 382 -0.96 -13.76 18.40
C TRP A 382 -1.90 -13.29 17.27
N ALA A 383 -1.51 -12.30 16.49
CA ALA A 383 -2.35 -11.72 15.44
C ALA A 383 -2.70 -12.73 14.34
N PHE A 384 -1.77 -13.62 13.97
CA PHE A 384 -2.04 -14.69 13.00
C PHE A 384 -3.06 -15.69 13.54
N ASP A 385 -2.94 -16.11 14.80
CA ASP A 385 -3.90 -17.03 15.41
C ASP A 385 -5.27 -16.38 15.60
N ASP A 386 -5.31 -15.11 16.03
CA ASP A 386 -6.55 -14.31 16.17
C ASP A 386 -7.28 -14.16 14.84
N PHE A 387 -6.55 -13.86 13.76
CA PHE A 387 -7.12 -13.75 12.41
C PHE A 387 -7.76 -15.07 11.96
N LEU A 388 -7.08 -16.19 12.16
CA LEU A 388 -7.60 -17.52 11.80
C LEU A 388 -8.85 -17.86 12.61
N GLN A 389 -8.85 -17.61 13.93
CA GLN A 389 -10.00 -17.81 14.79
C GLN A 389 -11.17 -16.92 14.38
N ALA A 390 -10.88 -15.64 14.13
CA ALA A 390 -11.88 -14.66 13.73
C ALA A 390 -12.51 -14.98 12.36
N ASN A 391 -11.74 -15.51 11.40
CA ASN A 391 -12.28 -16.00 10.13
C ASN A 391 -13.17 -17.23 10.32
N GLY A 392 -12.79 -18.14 11.22
CA GLY A 392 -13.60 -19.29 11.62
C GLY A 392 -13.76 -20.37 10.54
N ASP A 393 -12.80 -20.54 9.64
CA ASP A 393 -12.81 -21.66 8.70
C ASP A 393 -12.64 -22.98 9.46
N PRO A 394 -13.61 -23.92 9.39
CA PRO A 394 -13.54 -25.17 10.14
C PRO A 394 -12.37 -26.06 9.71
N ALA A 395 -11.81 -25.86 8.52
CA ALA A 395 -10.68 -26.64 8.03
C ALA A 395 -9.34 -26.13 8.58
N LEU A 396 -9.23 -24.82 8.89
CA LEU A 396 -8.02 -24.21 9.42
C LEU A 396 -8.35 -22.91 10.17
N ASN A 397 -8.45 -22.98 11.50
CA ASN A 397 -8.80 -21.84 12.35
C ASN A 397 -7.83 -21.61 13.51
N ARG A 398 -6.68 -22.27 13.53
CA ARG A 398 -5.64 -22.09 14.54
C ARG A 398 -4.25 -22.12 13.90
N LEU A 399 -3.40 -21.24 14.35
CA LEU A 399 -2.00 -21.19 13.89
C LEU A 399 -1.21 -22.48 14.23
N VAL A 400 -1.53 -23.13 15.34
CA VAL A 400 -0.88 -24.38 15.77
C VAL A 400 -1.05 -25.52 14.77
N ASP A 401 -2.10 -25.49 13.95
CA ASP A 401 -2.43 -26.53 12.96
C ASP A 401 -1.82 -26.24 11.56
N VAL A 402 -1.16 -25.10 11.40
CA VAL A 402 -0.55 -24.69 10.12
C VAL A 402 0.73 -25.44 9.84
N ASP A 403 0.99 -25.79 8.58
CA ASP A 403 2.29 -26.27 8.12
C ASP A 403 3.26 -25.09 8.00
N GLY A 404 4.03 -24.85 9.07
CA GLY A 404 4.90 -23.69 9.20
C GLY A 404 5.87 -23.47 8.01
N PRO A 405 6.64 -24.49 7.55
CA PRO A 405 7.49 -24.38 6.38
C PRO A 405 6.80 -23.94 5.09
N GLN A 406 5.47 -24.14 4.97
CA GLN A 406 4.67 -23.72 3.81
C GLN A 406 4.16 -22.27 3.92
N ILE A 407 4.37 -21.57 5.05
CA ILE A 407 3.92 -20.17 5.17
C ILE A 407 4.70 -19.29 4.18
N PHE A 408 6.02 -19.39 4.17
CA PHE A 408 6.90 -18.66 3.26
C PHE A 408 8.03 -19.56 2.76
N PRO A 409 7.73 -20.52 1.87
CA PRO A 409 8.77 -21.40 1.34
C PRO A 409 9.69 -20.62 0.39
N HIS A 410 10.98 -20.94 0.42
CA HIS A 410 11.92 -20.45 -0.58
C HIS A 410 11.61 -21.08 -1.95
N ASP A 411 11.48 -20.27 -2.99
CA ASP A 411 11.25 -20.73 -4.36
C ASP A 411 12.54 -21.35 -4.92
N PRO A 412 12.55 -22.67 -5.25
CA PRO A 412 13.75 -23.33 -5.76
C PRO A 412 14.27 -22.65 -7.04
N GLY A 413 15.56 -22.34 -7.06
CA GLY A 413 16.21 -21.70 -8.20
C GLY A 413 16.26 -20.16 -8.13
N THR A 414 15.70 -19.56 -7.09
CA THR A 414 15.87 -18.13 -6.81
C THR A 414 17.08 -17.86 -5.90
N LEU A 415 17.57 -16.63 -5.95
CA LEU A 415 18.61 -16.17 -5.04
C LEU A 415 18.04 -16.01 -3.62
N PRO A 416 18.86 -16.22 -2.56
CA PRO A 416 18.42 -15.99 -1.20
C PRO A 416 18.10 -14.50 -0.97
N ASN A 417 17.09 -14.26 -0.13
CA ASN A 417 16.79 -12.93 0.37
C ASN A 417 17.96 -12.36 1.20
N ARG A 418 18.05 -11.04 1.29
CA ARG A 418 19.16 -10.33 1.94
C ARG A 418 18.70 -9.44 3.11
N GLU A 419 17.56 -9.78 3.71
CA GLU A 419 16.97 -8.99 4.82
C GLU A 419 17.70 -9.19 6.16
N GLY A 420 18.71 -10.07 6.20
CA GLY A 420 19.44 -10.39 7.43
C GLY A 420 18.53 -11.08 8.47
N ASP A 421 18.59 -10.62 9.72
CA ASP A 421 17.81 -11.21 10.83
C ASP A 421 16.28 -11.01 10.68
N LEU A 422 15.84 -10.11 9.81
CA LEU A 422 14.42 -9.91 9.48
C LEU A 422 13.87 -11.04 8.59
N ALA A 423 14.75 -11.82 7.95
CA ALA A 423 14.39 -12.99 7.16
C ALA A 423 14.06 -14.22 8.01
N ALA A 424 13.91 -14.09 9.32
CA ALA A 424 13.60 -15.20 10.20
C ALA A 424 12.34 -15.93 9.71
N GLY A 425 12.47 -17.25 9.59
CA GLY A 425 11.45 -18.08 8.98
C GLY A 425 10.10 -17.93 9.69
N MET A 426 9.07 -17.60 8.93
CA MET A 426 7.69 -17.47 9.44
C MET A 426 7.15 -18.75 10.08
N ASP A 427 7.83 -19.88 9.89
CA ASP A 427 7.58 -21.15 10.57
C ASP A 427 7.79 -21.05 12.11
N GLU A 428 8.59 -20.05 12.58
CA GLU A 428 8.75 -19.81 14.02
C GLU A 428 7.42 -19.43 14.69
N TYR A 429 6.53 -18.70 14.01
CA TYR A 429 5.21 -18.37 14.56
C TYR A 429 4.40 -19.64 14.89
N VAL A 430 4.49 -20.68 14.04
CA VAL A 430 3.85 -21.98 14.32
C VAL A 430 4.52 -22.70 15.48
N ARG A 431 5.86 -22.63 15.59
CA ARG A 431 6.59 -23.18 16.74
C ARG A 431 6.21 -22.47 18.05
N MET A 432 6.03 -21.15 18.00
CA MET A 432 5.53 -20.36 19.13
C MET A 432 4.11 -20.78 19.51
N ALA A 433 3.20 -20.93 18.54
CA ALA A 433 1.84 -21.39 18.78
C ALA A 433 1.80 -22.76 19.46
N LYS A 434 2.72 -23.68 19.10
CA LYS A 434 2.86 -25.00 19.76
C LYS A 434 3.37 -24.92 21.19
N ARG A 435 4.12 -23.87 21.56
CA ARG A 435 4.58 -23.62 22.94
C ARG A 435 3.55 -22.84 23.77
N GLY A 436 2.60 -22.20 23.14
CA GLY A 436 1.57 -21.34 23.73
C GLY A 436 1.73 -19.90 23.27
N ILE A 437 0.61 -19.29 22.82
CA ILE A 437 0.58 -17.89 22.37
C ILE A 437 0.32 -16.99 23.57
N THR A 438 1.12 -15.97 23.75
CA THR A 438 0.89 -14.90 24.71
C THR A 438 -0.23 -13.98 24.19
N PRO A 439 -1.34 -13.78 24.93
CA PRO A 439 -2.34 -12.78 24.57
C PRO A 439 -1.70 -11.38 24.47
N TRP A 440 -2.13 -10.58 23.49
CA TRP A 440 -1.55 -9.26 23.22
C TRP A 440 -1.55 -8.32 24.45
N ASP A 441 -2.59 -8.37 25.29
CA ASP A 441 -2.74 -7.57 26.49
C ASP A 441 -1.89 -8.05 27.67
N GLN A 442 -1.20 -9.18 27.53
CA GLN A 442 -0.25 -9.75 28.47
C GLN A 442 1.22 -9.56 28.03
N ILE A 443 1.46 -8.95 26.89
CA ILE A 443 2.83 -8.60 26.44
C ILE A 443 3.29 -7.36 27.24
N GLU A 444 4.16 -7.58 28.23
CA GLU A 444 4.52 -6.56 29.22
C GLU A 444 5.12 -5.26 28.62
N THR A 445 5.85 -5.38 27.50
CA THR A 445 6.50 -4.23 26.86
C THR A 445 5.58 -3.44 25.95
N LEU A 446 4.41 -3.96 25.60
CA LEU A 446 3.54 -3.37 24.58
C LEU A 446 3.03 -1.96 24.96
N PRO A 447 2.58 -1.70 26.21
CA PRO A 447 2.10 -0.37 26.61
C PRO A 447 3.13 0.74 26.42
N ASP A 448 4.37 0.49 26.88
CA ASP A 448 5.44 1.49 26.80
C ASP A 448 6.01 1.60 25.40
N GLY A 449 6.08 0.48 24.67
CA GLY A 449 6.51 0.47 23.27
C GLY A 449 5.58 1.30 22.38
N LEU A 450 4.26 1.12 22.49
CA LEU A 450 3.29 1.90 21.70
C LEU A 450 3.34 3.40 22.03
N ARG A 451 3.48 3.77 23.32
CA ARG A 451 3.69 5.18 23.71
C ARG A 451 5.00 5.73 23.17
N GLY A 452 6.07 4.92 23.21
CA GLY A 452 7.38 5.28 22.69
C GLY A 452 7.40 5.55 21.19
N LEU A 453 6.64 4.77 20.41
CA LEU A 453 6.46 5.01 18.97
C LEU A 453 5.75 6.36 18.70
N GLU A 454 4.68 6.66 19.43
CA GLU A 454 3.96 7.94 19.32
C GLU A 454 4.84 9.14 19.72
N GLU A 455 5.57 9.01 20.82
CA GLU A 455 6.49 10.06 21.29
C GLU A 455 7.64 10.28 20.31
N THR A 456 8.17 9.21 19.70
CA THR A 456 9.19 9.31 18.65
C THR A 456 8.68 10.10 17.46
N ARG A 457 7.46 9.79 16.96
CA ARG A 457 6.85 10.54 15.85
C ARG A 457 6.71 12.02 16.22
N ARG A 458 6.17 12.30 17.41
CA ARG A 458 5.97 13.68 17.87
C ARG A 458 7.28 14.48 17.86
N ILE A 459 8.37 13.91 18.40
CA ILE A 459 9.67 14.60 18.51
C ILE A 459 10.35 14.73 17.14
N ASP A 460 10.43 13.62 16.39
CA ASP A 460 11.27 13.53 15.19
C ASP A 460 10.57 14.00 13.90
N LEU A 461 9.24 14.14 13.94
CA LEU A 461 8.47 14.67 12.81
C LEU A 461 7.70 15.94 13.19
N GLU A 462 6.75 15.86 14.11
CA GLU A 462 5.77 16.92 14.31
C GLU A 462 6.41 18.17 14.92
N ASP A 463 7.12 18.06 16.05
CA ASP A 463 7.87 19.16 16.66
C ASP A 463 9.00 19.68 15.74
N TRP A 464 9.60 18.78 14.93
CA TRP A 464 10.61 19.18 13.95
C TRP A 464 10.00 19.97 12.79
N MET A 465 8.86 19.53 12.24
CA MET A 465 8.13 20.28 11.22
C MET A 465 7.70 21.66 11.73
N ASP A 466 7.23 21.74 12.97
CA ASP A 466 6.81 23.01 13.61
C ASP A 466 7.97 23.98 13.73
N ARG A 467 9.15 23.52 14.19
CA ARG A 467 10.35 24.36 14.28
C ARG A 467 10.80 24.93 12.93
N LEU A 468 10.56 24.20 11.84
CA LEU A 468 10.93 24.62 10.49
C LEU A 468 9.79 25.30 9.73
N GLY A 469 8.58 25.35 10.30
CA GLY A 469 7.38 25.89 9.66
C GLY A 469 6.96 25.10 8.42
N LEU A 470 7.10 23.76 8.43
CA LEU A 470 6.76 22.90 7.30
C LEU A 470 5.30 22.50 7.33
N ASP A 471 4.63 22.60 6.19
CA ASP A 471 3.27 22.06 6.00
C ASP A 471 3.30 20.55 5.70
N ALA A 472 4.29 20.08 4.93
CA ALA A 472 4.52 18.65 4.68
C ALA A 472 5.99 18.39 4.32
N VAL A 473 6.38 17.11 4.32
CA VAL A 473 7.63 16.60 3.75
C VAL A 473 7.32 15.96 2.41
N VAL A 474 8.10 16.26 1.36
CA VAL A 474 7.89 15.73 0.01
C VAL A 474 9.16 15.09 -0.53
N PHE A 475 9.04 13.93 -1.17
CA PHE A 475 10.21 13.23 -1.71
C PHE A 475 9.82 12.23 -2.81
N PRO A 476 10.76 11.92 -3.75
CA PRO A 476 10.57 10.79 -4.65
C PRO A 476 10.25 9.52 -3.87
N THR A 477 9.21 8.80 -4.26
CA THR A 477 8.76 7.63 -3.51
C THR A 477 9.80 6.51 -3.48
N VAL A 478 10.56 6.35 -4.58
CA VAL A 478 11.65 5.36 -4.71
C VAL A 478 12.89 6.01 -5.30
N ALA A 479 14.05 5.46 -5.00
CA ALA A 479 15.33 5.95 -5.53
C ALA A 479 15.61 5.39 -6.94
N ASP A 480 15.11 4.21 -7.26
CA ASP A 480 15.24 3.50 -8.54
C ASP A 480 14.15 2.42 -8.64
N VAL A 481 14.13 1.69 -9.75
CA VAL A 481 13.28 0.52 -9.97
C VAL A 481 14.15 -0.69 -10.29
N ALA A 482 13.89 -1.80 -9.60
CA ALA A 482 14.67 -3.02 -9.74
C ALA A 482 14.41 -3.73 -11.09
N PRO A 483 15.45 -4.35 -11.70
CA PRO A 483 15.30 -5.23 -12.85
C PRO A 483 14.40 -6.43 -12.56
N ALA A 484 13.67 -6.91 -13.58
CA ALA A 484 12.70 -8.00 -13.43
C ALA A 484 13.34 -9.34 -13.07
N ASP A 485 14.60 -9.58 -13.42
CA ASP A 485 15.34 -10.81 -13.13
C ASP A 485 16.12 -10.79 -11.80
N ALA A 486 15.76 -9.87 -10.90
CA ALA A 486 16.46 -9.70 -9.62
C ALA A 486 16.39 -10.92 -8.69
N ASP A 487 15.43 -11.80 -8.88
CA ASP A 487 15.30 -13.05 -8.14
C ASP A 487 16.23 -14.18 -8.62
N VAL A 488 16.89 -14.02 -9.78
CA VAL A 488 17.76 -15.06 -10.38
C VAL A 488 19.11 -14.54 -10.86
N ASN A 489 19.26 -13.24 -11.05
CA ASN A 489 20.49 -12.60 -11.55
C ASN A 489 21.19 -11.83 -10.41
N PRO A 490 22.41 -12.24 -9.99
CA PRO A 490 23.12 -11.58 -8.90
C PRO A 490 23.35 -10.07 -9.10
N ALA A 491 23.66 -9.63 -10.33
CA ALA A 491 23.87 -8.21 -10.62
C ALA A 491 22.57 -7.39 -10.51
N SER A 492 21.45 -7.95 -10.93
CA SER A 492 20.12 -7.37 -10.76
C SER A 492 19.68 -7.40 -9.30
N ALA A 493 20.04 -8.45 -8.56
CA ALA A 493 19.82 -8.52 -7.13
C ALA A 493 20.58 -7.44 -6.37
N ASP A 494 21.83 -7.12 -6.77
CA ASP A 494 22.62 -6.05 -6.15
C ASP A 494 21.92 -4.68 -6.29
N ILE A 495 21.26 -4.43 -7.42
CA ILE A 495 20.42 -3.24 -7.62
C ILE A 495 19.16 -3.33 -6.77
N ALA A 496 18.45 -4.45 -6.85
CA ALA A 496 17.14 -4.64 -6.19
C ALA A 496 17.22 -4.50 -4.66
N TRP A 497 18.36 -4.90 -4.06
CA TRP A 497 18.62 -4.82 -2.63
C TRP A 497 19.34 -3.54 -2.19
N SER A 498 19.55 -2.57 -3.09
CA SER A 498 20.06 -1.27 -2.73
C SER A 498 19.00 -0.48 -1.96
N ASN A 499 19.42 0.26 -0.94
CA ASN A 499 18.51 1.08 -0.14
C ASN A 499 17.72 2.06 -1.02
N GLY A 500 16.41 2.20 -0.76
CA GLY A 500 15.50 2.99 -1.59
C GLY A 500 15.07 2.30 -2.90
N VAL A 501 15.50 1.05 -3.11
CA VAL A 501 15.06 0.18 -4.23
C VAL A 501 14.40 -1.10 -3.70
N TRP A 502 14.94 -1.71 -2.64
CA TRP A 502 14.29 -2.85 -2.01
C TRP A 502 13.10 -2.45 -1.10
N VAL A 503 13.11 -1.22 -0.57
CA VAL A 503 11.99 -0.56 0.10
C VAL A 503 11.82 0.85 -0.47
N ALA A 504 10.62 1.43 -0.40
CA ALA A 504 10.42 2.81 -0.79
C ALA A 504 11.06 3.78 0.22
N ASN A 505 11.40 4.98 -0.22
CA ASN A 505 11.94 6.05 0.63
C ASN A 505 11.03 6.31 1.84
N GLY A 506 11.63 6.63 2.98
CA GLY A 506 10.95 6.63 4.27
C GLY A 506 10.98 5.26 4.96
N ASN A 507 11.29 4.21 4.23
CA ASN A 507 11.51 2.84 4.69
C ASN A 507 10.39 2.39 5.66
N LEU A 508 10.73 1.63 6.68
CA LEU A 508 9.78 1.20 7.72
C LEU A 508 9.37 2.36 8.66
N ALA A 509 10.23 3.40 8.82
CA ALA A 509 10.00 4.48 9.79
C ALA A 509 8.63 5.16 9.61
N ILE A 510 8.21 5.37 8.37
CA ILE A 510 6.89 5.93 8.05
C ILE A 510 5.77 5.15 8.73
N ARG A 511 5.75 3.83 8.58
CA ARG A 511 4.66 3.00 9.14
C ARG A 511 4.86 2.67 10.60
N HIS A 512 6.11 2.37 11.01
CA HIS A 512 6.40 2.06 12.41
C HIS A 512 6.06 3.22 13.34
N LEU A 513 6.20 4.46 12.87
CA LEU A 513 5.86 5.67 13.62
C LEU A 513 4.46 6.23 13.28
N GLY A 514 3.68 5.56 12.42
CA GLY A 514 2.28 5.92 12.14
C GLY A 514 2.10 7.23 11.36
N VAL A 515 3.04 7.55 10.49
CA VAL A 515 3.01 8.77 9.66
C VAL A 515 2.08 8.57 8.48
N PRO A 516 1.07 9.44 8.26
CA PRO A 516 0.25 9.39 7.07
C PRO A 516 1.04 9.85 5.85
N THR A 517 0.79 9.18 4.71
CA THR A 517 1.38 9.59 3.44
C THR A 517 0.37 9.55 2.29
N VAL A 518 0.61 10.41 1.30
CA VAL A 518 -0.09 10.36 0.01
C VAL A 518 0.94 10.30 -1.08
N THR A 519 0.86 9.27 -1.92
CA THR A 519 1.71 9.12 -3.11
C THR A 519 0.89 9.46 -4.34
N VAL A 520 1.45 10.28 -5.23
CA VAL A 520 0.85 10.64 -6.52
C VAL A 520 1.88 10.47 -7.64
N PRO A 521 1.49 10.28 -8.91
CA PRO A 521 2.44 10.18 -10.01
C PRO A 521 3.34 11.42 -10.11
N MET A 522 4.65 11.22 -10.19
CA MET A 522 5.63 12.28 -10.43
C MET A 522 6.03 12.36 -11.92
N GLY A 523 6.06 11.23 -12.61
CA GLY A 523 6.36 11.14 -14.03
C GLY A 523 6.88 9.77 -14.46
N ILE A 524 7.32 9.68 -15.71
CA ILE A 524 7.93 8.48 -16.30
C ILE A 524 9.43 8.72 -16.50
N MET A 525 10.26 7.80 -16.02
CA MET A 525 11.71 7.81 -16.24
C MET A 525 12.01 7.59 -17.73
N VAL A 526 12.71 8.55 -18.36
CA VAL A 526 12.93 8.55 -19.82
C VAL A 526 13.85 7.43 -20.31
N ASP A 527 14.69 6.91 -19.44
CA ASP A 527 15.70 5.89 -19.75
C ASP A 527 15.16 4.45 -19.63
N ILE A 528 14.20 4.21 -18.76
CA ILE A 528 13.66 2.87 -18.52
C ILE A 528 12.15 2.76 -18.72
N GLY A 529 11.46 3.87 -18.96
CA GLY A 529 10.00 3.88 -19.22
C GLY A 529 9.14 3.45 -18.03
N MET A 530 9.70 3.45 -16.80
CA MET A 530 8.96 3.14 -15.58
C MET A 530 8.46 4.41 -14.90
N PRO A 531 7.26 4.40 -14.30
CA PRO A 531 6.77 5.52 -13.52
C PRO A 531 7.49 5.63 -12.17
N VAL A 532 7.47 6.85 -11.63
CA VAL A 532 7.88 7.16 -10.25
C VAL A 532 6.85 8.07 -9.62
N GLY A 533 6.57 7.85 -8.33
CA GLY A 533 5.69 8.66 -7.50
C GLY A 533 6.41 9.77 -6.75
N LEU A 534 5.65 10.78 -6.35
CA LEU A 534 6.00 11.76 -5.32
C LEU A 534 5.19 11.46 -4.08
N THR A 535 5.86 11.26 -2.94
CA THR A 535 5.22 11.04 -1.65
C THR A 535 5.17 12.34 -0.86
N PHE A 536 3.99 12.65 -0.34
CA PHE A 536 3.75 13.66 0.69
C PHE A 536 3.61 12.94 2.03
N ALA A 537 4.35 13.36 3.05
CA ALA A 537 4.26 12.87 4.42
C ALA A 537 3.95 14.02 5.37
N GLY A 538 3.11 13.80 6.37
CA GLY A 538 2.65 14.87 7.25
C GLY A 538 2.39 14.44 8.69
N ARG A 539 1.82 15.36 9.46
CA ARG A 539 1.43 15.12 10.84
C ARG A 539 0.32 14.09 10.92
N ALA A 540 0.39 13.24 11.93
CA ALA A 540 -0.70 12.28 12.16
C ALA A 540 -2.02 13.02 12.40
N TYR A 541 -3.08 12.47 11.82
CA TYR A 541 -4.46 12.98 11.88
C TYR A 541 -4.73 14.32 11.18
N ASP A 542 -3.72 14.87 10.48
CA ASP A 542 -3.92 15.97 9.49
C ASP A 542 -4.02 15.43 8.06
N ASP A 543 -4.56 14.22 7.94
CA ASP A 543 -4.67 13.44 6.70
C ASP A 543 -5.43 14.21 5.60
N SER A 544 -6.49 14.93 5.96
CA SER A 544 -7.28 15.72 5.01
C SER A 544 -6.49 16.85 4.37
N SER A 545 -5.65 17.56 5.14
CA SER A 545 -4.74 18.58 4.62
C SER A 545 -3.72 17.96 3.66
N LEU A 546 -3.15 16.81 4.04
CA LEU A 546 -2.15 16.11 3.23
C LEU A 546 -2.75 15.63 1.90
N LEU A 547 -3.94 15.04 1.92
CA LEU A 547 -4.69 14.61 0.74
C LEU A 547 -4.98 15.79 -0.21
N ARG A 548 -5.37 16.94 0.33
CA ARG A 548 -5.62 18.16 -0.45
C ARG A 548 -4.36 18.71 -1.10
N LEU A 549 -3.22 18.70 -0.40
CA LEU A 549 -1.92 19.14 -0.95
C LEU A 549 -1.48 18.22 -2.11
N ALA A 550 -1.62 16.91 -1.96
CA ALA A 550 -1.29 15.95 -3.00
C ALA A 550 -2.20 16.08 -4.23
N ALA A 551 -3.50 16.29 -4.03
CA ALA A 551 -4.44 16.57 -5.11
C ALA A 551 -4.13 17.90 -5.83
N ALA A 552 -3.71 18.91 -5.08
CA ALA A 552 -3.29 20.19 -5.64
C ALA A 552 -2.04 20.03 -6.52
N TYR A 553 -1.07 19.21 -6.09
CA TYR A 553 0.10 18.90 -6.93
C TYR A 553 -0.31 18.08 -8.17
N GLU A 554 -1.17 17.07 -8.05
CA GLU A 554 -1.68 16.33 -9.20
C GLU A 554 -2.28 17.27 -10.25
N SER A 555 -3.06 18.28 -9.81
CA SER A 555 -3.73 19.26 -10.69
C SER A 555 -2.77 20.19 -11.44
N THR A 556 -1.48 20.26 -11.08
CA THR A 556 -0.48 21.07 -11.82
C THR A 556 -0.12 20.51 -13.20
N GLY A 557 -0.66 19.37 -13.59
CA GLY A 557 -0.51 18.78 -14.92
C GLY A 557 -0.48 17.26 -14.90
N SER A 558 -0.83 16.64 -16.03
CA SER A 558 -0.85 15.18 -16.17
C SER A 558 0.57 14.61 -16.12
N LYS A 559 0.81 13.69 -15.18
CA LYS A 559 2.10 13.02 -14.97
C LYS A 559 1.99 11.51 -15.18
N ARG A 560 0.76 10.98 -15.18
CA ARG A 560 0.45 9.59 -15.50
C ARG A 560 0.39 9.39 -17.01
N GLN A 561 0.82 8.21 -17.47
CA GLN A 561 0.65 7.73 -18.85
C GLN A 561 -0.02 6.36 -18.82
N ILE A 562 -0.77 6.06 -19.87
CA ILE A 562 -1.35 4.72 -20.08
C ILE A 562 -0.21 3.71 -20.21
N PRO A 563 -0.25 2.59 -19.49
CA PRO A 563 0.78 1.57 -19.63
C PRO A 563 0.85 1.01 -21.07
N PRO A 564 2.02 1.05 -21.72
CA PRO A 564 2.13 0.67 -23.14
C PRO A 564 1.88 -0.82 -23.41
N ARG A 565 2.00 -1.68 -22.38
CA ARG A 565 1.75 -3.13 -22.52
C ARG A 565 0.27 -3.51 -22.39
N THR A 566 -0.58 -2.57 -21.98
CA THR A 566 -2.04 -2.77 -21.83
C THR A 566 -2.84 -1.67 -22.52
N PRO A 567 -2.65 -1.44 -23.82
CA PRO A 567 -3.38 -0.42 -24.55
C PRO A 567 -4.90 -0.67 -24.53
N PRO A 568 -5.73 0.28 -24.99
CA PRO A 568 -7.14 0.03 -25.22
C PRO A 568 -7.35 -1.21 -26.08
N LEU A 569 -8.38 -1.99 -25.78
CA LEU A 569 -8.73 -3.15 -26.62
C LEU A 569 -9.16 -2.67 -28.02
N ASN A 570 -8.53 -3.20 -29.06
CA ASN A 570 -8.93 -2.90 -30.42
C ASN A 570 -10.40 -3.33 -30.62
N ARG A 571 -11.23 -2.38 -31.01
CA ARG A 571 -12.62 -2.67 -31.41
C ARG A 571 -12.56 -3.46 -32.72
N GLN A 572 -12.86 -4.76 -32.68
CA GLN A 572 -13.15 -5.55 -33.90
C GLN A 572 -14.57 -5.26 -34.38
#